data_1aa52bee9f05b80d27d5740f3c1a39e8
#
_entry.id   1aa52bee9f05b80d27d5740f3c1a39e8
#
_cell.length_a   1.000
_cell.length_b   1.000
_cell.length_c   1.000
_cell.angle_alpha   90.00
_cell.angle_beta   90.00
_cell.angle_gamma   90.00
#
_symmetry.space_group_name_H-M   'P 1'
#
loop_
_entity.id
_entity.type
_entity.pdbx_description
1 polymer ?
#
loop_
_entity_poly.entity_id
_entity_poly.type
_entity_poly.pdbx_seq_one_letter_code
_entity_poly.pdbx_strand_id
1 'polypeptide(L)'
;MPEVATRELTFAQAIREALAEEMRRDSRVCIFGEDVAEAGTPFKVLSGLVEEFGRERVMDTPISEAGFTGMGVGAAMTGLRPVVDIMFGDFLTLTMDQLVNQAAKVHYMSGGTWKVPMVLRTTLGATRRSAAQHSQSLHAWLSHVPGLKVVMPSTPYDAKGLLKTAIRDENPVVFFEDKMMYKQKGPVPEEEYTIPFGAADVKRKGEDITIVATSSMVQVALGAADLLEKIGVDAEVIDPRTTWPLDEKTLIESAKKTSRAMVVDEGYGRYGVTGEIASVIAEGAFYNLEAPVKRMGAMHVPIPFSPPLEDVTVPTEQKVFEAARTLCGKG
;
A
#
# COMPACT_ATOMS: atom_id res chain seq x y z
N MET A 1 -21.74 -18.84 -10.32
CA MET A 1 -20.33 -19.20 -10.53
C MET A 1 -20.00 -20.30 -9.54
N PRO A 2 -19.17 -21.31 -9.86
CA PRO A 2 -18.72 -22.25 -8.85
C PRO A 2 -18.03 -21.47 -7.73
N GLU A 3 -18.28 -21.84 -6.50
CA GLU A 3 -17.67 -21.26 -5.32
C GLU A 3 -16.16 -21.55 -5.38
N VAL A 4 -15.33 -20.52 -5.54
CA VAL A 4 -13.87 -20.69 -5.59
C VAL A 4 -13.43 -21.13 -4.21
N ALA A 5 -12.72 -22.26 -4.11
CA ALA A 5 -12.16 -22.73 -2.85
C ALA A 5 -11.22 -21.65 -2.27
N THR A 6 -11.55 -21.16 -1.10
CA THR A 6 -10.74 -20.18 -0.36
C THR A 6 -10.22 -20.80 0.92
N ARG A 7 -9.03 -20.39 1.31
CA ARG A 7 -8.41 -20.72 2.60
C ARG A 7 -8.07 -19.43 3.35
N GLU A 8 -7.99 -19.50 4.66
CA GLU A 8 -7.63 -18.37 5.48
C GLU A 8 -6.11 -18.25 5.61
N LEU A 9 -5.53 -17.13 5.14
CA LEU A 9 -4.12 -16.81 5.29
C LEU A 9 -3.94 -15.51 6.07
N THR A 10 -2.82 -15.39 6.78
CA THR A 10 -2.38 -14.09 7.27
C THR A 10 -1.82 -13.26 6.11
N PHE A 11 -1.81 -11.94 6.26
CA PHE A 11 -1.23 -11.02 5.28
C PHE A 11 0.24 -11.38 4.96
N ALA A 12 1.05 -11.69 5.99
CA ALA A 12 2.43 -12.15 5.81
C ALA A 12 2.52 -13.47 5.02
N GLN A 13 1.61 -14.43 5.28
CA GLN A 13 1.56 -15.68 4.52
C GLN A 13 1.17 -15.44 3.06
N ALA A 14 0.23 -14.53 2.80
CA ALA A 14 -0.18 -14.17 1.44
C ALA A 14 0.96 -13.53 0.62
N ILE A 15 1.74 -12.63 1.23
CA ILE A 15 2.96 -12.07 0.62
C ILE A 15 3.98 -13.16 0.31
N ARG A 16 4.30 -14.00 1.29
CA ARG A 16 5.28 -15.09 1.10
C ARG A 16 4.85 -16.06 0.00
N GLU A 17 3.58 -16.41 -0.03
CA GLU A 17 3.04 -17.30 -1.05
C GLU A 17 3.10 -16.67 -2.45
N ALA A 18 2.77 -15.38 -2.58
CA ALA A 18 2.92 -14.66 -3.85
C ALA A 18 4.37 -14.72 -4.37
N LEU A 19 5.35 -14.47 -3.49
CA LEU A 19 6.77 -14.54 -3.82
C LEU A 19 7.19 -15.96 -4.23
N ALA A 20 6.81 -16.98 -3.46
CA ALA A 20 7.14 -18.37 -3.76
C ALA A 20 6.54 -18.81 -5.10
N GLU A 21 5.29 -18.49 -5.38
CA GLU A 21 4.63 -18.81 -6.65
C GLU A 21 5.32 -18.12 -7.84
N GLU A 22 5.66 -16.82 -7.72
CA GLU A 22 6.36 -16.10 -8.79
C GLU A 22 7.81 -16.58 -8.98
N MET A 23 8.50 -16.93 -7.92
CA MET A 23 9.84 -17.53 -7.99
C MET A 23 9.83 -18.93 -8.63
N ARG A 24 8.81 -19.75 -8.41
CA ARG A 24 8.63 -21.05 -9.10
C ARG A 24 8.30 -20.82 -10.57
N ARG A 25 7.47 -19.83 -10.88
CA ARG A 25 7.03 -19.50 -12.24
C ARG A 25 8.15 -18.96 -13.13
N ASP A 26 9.02 -18.12 -12.56
CA ASP A 26 10.05 -17.40 -13.31
C ASP A 26 11.40 -17.44 -12.57
N SER A 27 12.38 -18.10 -13.17
CA SER A 27 13.73 -18.24 -12.59
C SER A 27 14.49 -16.92 -12.47
N ARG A 28 14.05 -15.85 -13.14
CA ARG A 28 14.64 -14.51 -13.07
C ARG A 28 14.24 -13.75 -11.81
N VAL A 29 13.20 -14.17 -11.10
CA VAL A 29 12.76 -13.53 -9.85
C VAL A 29 13.75 -13.87 -8.74
N CYS A 30 14.32 -12.85 -8.12
CA CYS A 30 15.21 -12.96 -6.97
C CYS A 30 14.87 -11.93 -5.91
N ILE A 31 15.22 -12.19 -4.67
CA ILE A 31 14.96 -11.34 -3.51
C ILE A 31 16.28 -10.99 -2.86
N PHE A 32 16.50 -9.72 -2.53
CA PHE A 32 17.66 -9.34 -1.72
C PHE A 32 17.37 -8.07 -0.90
N GLY A 33 18.07 -7.99 0.21
CA GLY A 33 17.94 -6.95 1.21
C GLY A 33 18.62 -7.39 2.50
N GLU A 34 18.42 -6.65 3.55
CA GLU A 34 18.98 -6.94 4.87
C GLU A 34 18.15 -8.03 5.57
N ASP A 35 18.81 -9.05 6.11
CA ASP A 35 18.19 -10.13 6.89
C ASP A 35 17.01 -10.84 6.17
N VAL A 36 17.03 -10.90 4.84
CA VAL A 36 15.93 -11.49 4.04
C VAL A 36 16.02 -13.01 3.93
N ALA A 37 17.26 -13.56 3.94
CA ALA A 37 17.49 -15.00 3.78
C ALA A 37 17.22 -15.75 5.09
N GLU A 38 18.22 -15.89 5.96
CA GLU A 38 18.13 -16.73 7.16
C GLU A 38 17.13 -16.18 8.19
N ALA A 39 17.12 -14.88 8.39
CA ALA A 39 16.18 -14.24 9.33
C ALA A 39 14.76 -14.14 8.78
N GLY A 40 14.58 -14.11 7.45
CA GLY A 40 13.27 -13.98 6.81
C GLY A 40 12.58 -12.63 7.09
N THR A 41 13.36 -11.57 7.25
CA THR A 41 13.02 -10.22 7.71
C THR A 41 12.71 -10.14 9.21
N PRO A 42 12.71 -8.95 9.83
CA PRO A 42 12.28 -8.76 11.24
C PRO A 42 10.86 -9.23 11.52
N PHE A 43 10.02 -9.25 10.48
CA PHE A 43 8.62 -9.64 10.57
C PHE A 43 8.34 -11.10 10.17
N LYS A 44 9.41 -11.86 9.80
CA LYS A 44 9.33 -13.26 9.38
C LYS A 44 8.46 -13.50 8.13
N VAL A 45 8.31 -12.49 7.30
CA VAL A 45 7.49 -12.55 6.08
C VAL A 45 8.11 -13.49 5.05
N LEU A 46 9.46 -13.52 4.94
CA LEU A 46 10.20 -14.29 3.93
C LEU A 46 10.71 -15.65 4.44
N SER A 47 10.37 -16.04 5.67
CA SER A 47 10.84 -17.31 6.26
C SER A 47 10.52 -18.51 5.37
N GLY A 48 11.50 -19.38 5.14
CA GLY A 48 11.37 -20.58 4.31
C GLY A 48 11.70 -20.40 2.83
N LEU A 49 11.86 -19.17 2.34
CA LEU A 49 12.16 -18.93 0.92
C LEU A 49 13.60 -19.29 0.58
N VAL A 50 14.56 -19.04 1.46
CA VAL A 50 15.97 -19.39 1.19
C VAL A 50 16.19 -20.90 1.15
N GLU A 51 15.45 -21.66 1.96
CA GLU A 51 15.49 -23.13 1.98
C GLU A 51 14.95 -23.72 0.67
N GLU A 52 13.94 -23.10 0.07
CA GLU A 52 13.35 -23.57 -1.19
C GLU A 52 14.15 -23.11 -2.42
N PHE A 53 14.59 -21.84 -2.46
CA PHE A 53 15.13 -21.24 -3.68
C PHE A 53 16.65 -21.04 -3.66
N GLY A 54 17.29 -21.26 -2.52
CA GLY A 54 18.74 -21.11 -2.36
C GLY A 54 19.21 -19.67 -2.23
N ARG A 55 20.45 -19.52 -1.75
CA ARG A 55 21.08 -18.22 -1.49
C ARG A 55 21.42 -17.41 -2.75
N GLU A 56 21.40 -18.02 -3.92
CA GLU A 56 21.59 -17.32 -5.19
C GLU A 56 20.35 -16.53 -5.61
N ARG A 57 19.19 -16.88 -5.05
CA ARG A 57 17.92 -16.22 -5.36
C ARG A 57 17.30 -15.48 -4.17
N VAL A 58 17.72 -15.81 -2.94
CA VAL A 58 17.33 -15.10 -1.71
C VAL A 58 18.61 -14.73 -0.97
N MET A 59 19.00 -13.46 -1.09
CA MET A 59 20.36 -13.00 -0.72
C MET A 59 20.31 -11.95 0.38
N ASP A 60 21.02 -12.20 1.48
CA ASP A 60 21.31 -11.14 2.44
C ASP A 60 22.35 -10.17 1.88
N THR A 61 22.15 -8.89 2.12
CA THR A 61 23.09 -7.83 1.76
C THR A 61 23.68 -7.19 3.01
N PRO A 62 24.85 -6.54 2.91
CA PRO A 62 25.29 -5.58 3.91
C PRO A 62 24.28 -4.45 4.07
N ILE A 63 24.26 -3.78 5.23
CA ILE A 63 23.47 -2.58 5.49
C ILE A 63 23.93 -1.46 4.56
N SER A 64 23.26 -1.29 3.43
CA SER A 64 23.58 -0.31 2.39
C SER A 64 22.41 -0.16 1.42
N GLU A 65 21.31 0.44 1.84
CA GLU A 65 20.06 0.51 1.08
C GLU A 65 20.24 1.21 -0.27
N ALA A 66 21.06 2.25 -0.34
CA ALA A 66 21.45 2.89 -1.60
C ALA A 66 22.17 1.91 -2.54
N GLY A 67 23.11 1.11 -1.97
CA GLY A 67 23.94 0.17 -2.73
C GLY A 67 23.11 -0.96 -3.33
N PHE A 68 22.34 -1.68 -2.50
CA PHE A 68 21.59 -2.82 -3.00
C PHE A 68 20.32 -2.42 -3.78
N THR A 69 19.74 -1.24 -3.55
CA THR A 69 18.69 -0.73 -4.44
C THR A 69 19.26 -0.42 -5.83
N GLY A 70 20.44 0.20 -5.91
CA GLY A 70 21.15 0.39 -7.18
C GLY A 70 21.50 -0.92 -7.88
N MET A 71 21.93 -1.94 -7.12
CA MET A 71 22.11 -3.30 -7.63
C MET A 71 20.81 -3.85 -8.23
N GLY A 72 19.66 -3.61 -7.57
CA GLY A 72 18.33 -3.99 -8.08
C GLY A 72 18.00 -3.34 -9.41
N VAL A 73 18.26 -2.04 -9.56
CA VAL A 73 18.08 -1.34 -10.84
C VAL A 73 18.93 -1.98 -11.94
N GLY A 74 20.23 -2.19 -11.68
CA GLY A 74 21.14 -2.82 -12.65
C GLY A 74 20.74 -4.26 -12.99
N ALA A 75 20.38 -5.06 -12.01
CA ALA A 75 19.89 -6.43 -12.20
C ALA A 75 18.62 -6.48 -13.06
N ALA A 76 17.68 -5.57 -12.83
CA ALA A 76 16.46 -5.45 -13.64
C ALA A 76 16.78 -5.07 -15.10
N MET A 77 17.68 -4.12 -15.31
CA MET A 77 18.11 -3.71 -16.66
C MET A 77 18.83 -4.83 -17.41
N THR A 78 19.44 -5.79 -16.72
CA THR A 78 20.13 -6.95 -17.33
C THR A 78 19.26 -8.20 -17.45
N GLY A 79 17.96 -8.11 -17.12
CA GLY A 79 16.96 -9.13 -17.41
C GLY A 79 16.48 -9.94 -16.21
N LEU A 80 16.95 -9.66 -14.99
CA LEU A 80 16.37 -10.22 -13.78
C LEU A 80 15.07 -9.49 -13.38
N ARG A 81 14.33 -10.06 -12.43
CA ARG A 81 13.15 -9.46 -11.79
C ARG A 81 13.37 -9.38 -10.28
N PRO A 82 14.15 -8.41 -9.83
CA PRO A 82 14.50 -8.31 -8.43
C PRO A 82 13.33 -7.78 -7.59
N VAL A 83 13.15 -8.41 -6.44
CA VAL A 83 12.37 -7.88 -5.33
C VAL A 83 13.36 -7.38 -4.29
N VAL A 84 13.48 -6.07 -4.18
CA VAL A 84 14.37 -5.40 -3.23
C VAL A 84 13.61 -5.15 -1.96
N ASP A 85 14.09 -5.67 -0.83
CA ASP A 85 13.46 -5.52 0.47
C ASP A 85 14.12 -4.41 1.28
N ILE A 86 13.38 -3.38 1.59
CA ILE A 86 13.77 -2.31 2.52
C ILE A 86 13.02 -2.54 3.83
N MET A 87 13.76 -2.85 4.87
CA MET A 87 13.25 -3.30 6.17
C MET A 87 12.18 -2.38 6.76
N PHE A 88 12.39 -1.07 6.70
CA PHE A 88 11.46 -0.02 7.12
C PHE A 88 11.34 1.07 6.07
N GLY A 89 10.12 1.55 5.81
CA GLY A 89 9.86 2.62 4.85
C GLY A 89 10.58 3.93 5.15
N ASP A 90 11.00 4.14 6.38
CA ASP A 90 11.85 5.26 6.80
C ASP A 90 13.19 5.28 6.05
N PHE A 91 13.74 4.10 5.73
CA PHE A 91 15.02 3.94 5.01
C PHE A 91 14.88 4.11 3.49
N LEU A 92 13.68 4.31 2.97
CA LEU A 92 13.48 4.77 1.59
C LEU A 92 14.24 6.07 1.30
N THR A 93 14.46 6.89 2.32
CA THR A 93 15.24 8.13 2.20
C THR A 93 16.66 7.87 1.68
N LEU A 94 17.24 6.69 1.95
CA LEU A 94 18.55 6.28 1.47
C LEU A 94 18.52 5.75 0.02
N THR A 95 17.35 5.38 -0.49
CA THR A 95 17.18 4.76 -1.82
C THR A 95 16.67 5.75 -2.88
N MET A 96 16.44 7.01 -2.50
CA MET A 96 15.71 7.96 -3.33
C MET A 96 16.39 8.25 -4.68
N ASP A 97 17.70 8.35 -4.75
CA ASP A 97 18.39 8.56 -6.04
C ASP A 97 18.17 7.36 -6.97
N GLN A 98 18.35 6.14 -6.47
CA GLN A 98 18.19 4.91 -7.25
C GLN A 98 16.77 4.71 -7.74
N LEU A 99 15.78 5.09 -6.95
CA LEU A 99 14.36 5.01 -7.34
C LEU A 99 13.97 6.15 -8.27
N VAL A 100 14.23 7.39 -7.86
CA VAL A 100 13.70 8.61 -8.51
C VAL A 100 14.46 8.96 -9.77
N ASN A 101 15.80 8.92 -9.73
CA ASN A 101 16.64 9.35 -10.85
C ASN A 101 17.01 8.19 -11.79
N GLN A 102 17.08 6.96 -11.28
CA GLN A 102 17.46 5.82 -12.09
C GLN A 102 16.24 4.97 -12.48
N ALA A 103 15.63 4.21 -11.57
CA ALA A 103 14.55 3.28 -11.89
C ALA A 103 13.39 3.97 -12.63
N ALA A 104 12.92 5.09 -12.12
CA ALA A 104 11.76 5.81 -12.68
C ALA A 104 12.03 6.49 -14.02
N LYS A 105 13.30 6.75 -14.40
CA LYS A 105 13.63 7.57 -15.57
C LYS A 105 14.27 6.82 -16.72
N VAL A 106 14.95 5.70 -16.45
CA VAL A 106 15.73 4.96 -17.46
C VAL A 106 14.88 4.57 -18.67
N HIS A 107 13.67 4.08 -18.46
CA HIS A 107 12.78 3.71 -19.57
C HIS A 107 12.49 4.90 -20.50
N TYR A 108 12.12 6.04 -19.94
CA TYR A 108 11.86 7.26 -20.70
C TYR A 108 13.13 7.78 -21.38
N MET A 109 14.24 7.89 -20.64
CA MET A 109 15.50 8.45 -21.15
C MET A 109 16.12 7.60 -22.27
N SER A 110 15.88 6.29 -22.27
CA SER A 110 16.36 5.38 -23.30
C SER A 110 15.42 5.26 -24.52
N GLY A 111 14.37 6.06 -24.56
CA GLY A 111 13.36 5.97 -25.63
C GLY A 111 12.62 4.61 -25.64
N GLY A 112 12.41 4.01 -24.46
CA GLY A 112 11.74 2.73 -24.30
C GLY A 112 12.62 1.49 -24.46
N THR A 113 13.94 1.67 -24.72
CA THR A 113 14.87 0.56 -24.94
C THR A 113 15.12 -0.25 -23.66
N TRP A 114 15.31 0.44 -22.54
CA TRP A 114 15.58 -0.17 -21.25
C TRP A 114 14.31 -0.25 -20.41
N LYS A 115 14.14 -1.35 -19.71
CA LYS A 115 13.08 -1.59 -18.73
C LYS A 115 13.69 -1.82 -17.36
N VAL A 116 12.92 -1.54 -16.32
CA VAL A 116 13.33 -1.78 -14.93
C VAL A 116 12.22 -2.56 -14.22
N PRO A 117 12.03 -3.86 -14.54
CA PRO A 117 11.04 -4.74 -13.92
C PRO A 117 11.47 -5.13 -12.50
N MET A 118 11.36 -4.19 -11.59
CA MET A 118 11.81 -4.30 -10.21
C MET A 118 10.68 -3.98 -9.25
N VAL A 119 10.56 -4.74 -8.17
CA VAL A 119 9.72 -4.40 -7.04
C VAL A 119 10.59 -3.95 -5.88
N LEU A 120 10.34 -2.78 -5.32
CA LEU A 120 10.85 -2.40 -4.02
C LEU A 120 9.72 -2.58 -3.02
N ARG A 121 9.83 -3.57 -2.13
CA ARG A 121 8.88 -3.77 -1.04
C ARG A 121 9.42 -3.16 0.25
N THR A 122 8.54 -2.57 1.02
CA THR A 122 8.91 -1.98 2.30
C THR A 122 7.71 -1.86 3.22
N THR A 123 7.96 -1.57 4.48
CA THR A 123 6.89 -1.36 5.45
C THR A 123 6.51 0.12 5.56
N LEU A 124 5.31 0.37 6.09
CA LEU A 124 4.87 1.70 6.53
C LEU A 124 4.13 1.58 7.86
N GLY A 125 3.74 2.70 8.40
CA GLY A 125 2.76 2.79 9.48
C GLY A 125 3.34 2.98 10.88
N ALA A 126 2.50 3.57 11.72
CA ALA A 126 2.72 3.79 13.15
C ALA A 126 2.14 2.63 14.00
N THR A 127 1.78 2.93 15.24
CA THR A 127 1.08 2.08 16.22
C THR A 127 1.84 0.86 16.73
N ARG A 128 3.04 0.60 16.20
CA ARG A 128 3.91 -0.48 16.66
C ARG A 128 4.90 -0.07 17.74
N ARG A 129 4.83 1.15 18.23
CA ARG A 129 5.74 1.70 19.26
C ARG A 129 7.20 1.69 18.81
N SER A 130 7.45 2.08 17.58
CA SER A 130 8.77 2.07 16.95
C SER A 130 9.40 3.47 16.83
N ALA A 131 8.74 4.50 17.36
CA ALA A 131 9.18 5.90 17.36
C ALA A 131 9.35 6.52 15.95
N ALA A 132 9.96 7.71 15.90
CA ALA A 132 9.93 8.60 14.76
C ALA A 132 10.62 8.06 13.50
N GLN A 133 11.68 7.26 13.66
CA GLN A 133 12.52 6.78 12.56
C GLN A 133 12.13 5.37 12.05
N HIS A 134 11.05 4.78 12.57
CA HIS A 134 10.57 3.45 12.18
C HIS A 134 9.04 3.42 12.05
N SER A 135 8.40 4.57 11.91
CA SER A 135 6.94 4.69 11.90
C SER A 135 6.40 5.65 10.83
N GLN A 136 7.24 6.09 9.90
CA GLN A 136 6.82 7.01 8.86
C GLN A 136 6.06 6.30 7.74
N SER A 137 5.12 7.02 7.12
CA SER A 137 4.37 6.58 5.95
C SER A 137 4.72 7.53 4.79
N LEU A 138 5.75 7.16 4.01
CA LEU A 138 6.37 8.03 2.99
C LEU A 138 5.86 7.77 1.56
N HIS A 139 4.79 7.01 1.39
CA HIS A 139 4.24 6.62 0.08
C HIS A 139 3.85 7.83 -0.80
N ALA A 140 3.45 8.95 -0.21
CA ALA A 140 3.13 10.17 -0.94
C ALA A 140 4.32 10.72 -1.74
N TRP A 141 5.55 10.59 -1.24
CA TRP A 141 6.76 11.04 -1.94
C TRP A 141 6.94 10.29 -3.26
N LEU A 142 6.69 8.99 -3.24
CA LEU A 142 6.89 8.13 -4.40
C LEU A 142 5.71 8.19 -5.37
N SER A 143 4.50 8.43 -4.86
CA SER A 143 3.31 8.67 -5.69
C SER A 143 3.45 9.94 -6.54
N HIS A 144 4.25 10.92 -6.10
CA HIS A 144 4.57 12.14 -6.84
C HIS A 144 5.56 11.93 -7.99
N VAL A 145 6.27 10.78 -8.04
CA VAL A 145 7.38 10.55 -8.99
C VAL A 145 6.89 9.88 -10.27
N PRO A 146 6.87 10.60 -11.43
CA PRO A 146 6.54 9.97 -12.71
C PRO A 146 7.52 8.84 -13.06
N GLY A 147 6.98 7.69 -13.42
CA GLY A 147 7.74 6.48 -13.77
C GLY A 147 7.75 5.40 -12.68
N LEU A 148 7.28 5.69 -11.47
CA LEU A 148 7.01 4.70 -10.43
C LEU A 148 5.54 4.31 -10.40
N LYS A 149 5.24 3.11 -9.95
CA LYS A 149 3.89 2.69 -9.49
C LYS A 149 3.93 2.47 -7.99
N VAL A 150 2.84 2.81 -7.30
CA VAL A 150 2.78 2.74 -5.82
C VAL A 150 1.55 1.96 -5.39
N VAL A 151 1.79 0.87 -4.67
CA VAL A 151 0.81 -0.15 -4.31
C VAL A 151 0.70 -0.29 -2.80
N MET A 152 -0.52 -0.33 -2.28
CA MET A 152 -0.83 -0.34 -0.84
C MET A 152 -1.99 -1.29 -0.54
N PRO A 153 -1.77 -2.61 -0.48
CA PRO A 153 -2.83 -3.57 -0.21
C PRO A 153 -3.43 -3.41 1.19
N SER A 154 -4.71 -3.77 1.35
CA SER A 154 -5.44 -3.70 2.63
C SER A 154 -5.90 -5.06 3.17
N THR A 155 -5.77 -6.14 2.40
CA THR A 155 -6.17 -7.51 2.80
C THR A 155 -5.14 -8.54 2.32
N PRO A 156 -5.15 -9.78 2.88
CA PRO A 156 -4.33 -10.88 2.35
C PRO A 156 -4.60 -11.18 0.87
N TYR A 157 -5.86 -11.10 0.43
CA TYR A 157 -6.25 -11.23 -0.97
C TYR A 157 -5.56 -10.18 -1.85
N ASP A 158 -5.66 -8.92 -1.46
CA ASP A 158 -5.05 -7.81 -2.19
C ASP A 158 -3.52 -7.93 -2.21
N ALA A 159 -2.92 -8.29 -1.07
CA ALA A 159 -1.47 -8.45 -0.93
C ALA A 159 -0.92 -9.50 -1.92
N LYS A 160 -1.54 -10.69 -1.99
CA LYS A 160 -1.11 -11.73 -2.92
C LYS A 160 -1.30 -11.31 -4.37
N GLY A 161 -2.50 -10.87 -4.75
CA GLY A 161 -2.84 -10.56 -6.13
C GLY A 161 -2.07 -9.37 -6.70
N LEU A 162 -1.91 -8.29 -5.91
CA LEU A 162 -1.17 -7.10 -6.31
C LEU A 162 0.34 -7.33 -6.37
N LEU A 163 0.92 -8.13 -5.44
CA LEU A 163 2.34 -8.42 -5.47
C LEU A 163 2.73 -9.26 -6.69
N LYS A 164 1.90 -10.23 -7.07
CA LYS A 164 2.10 -11.00 -8.33
C LYS A 164 2.05 -10.07 -9.53
N THR A 165 1.11 -9.13 -9.57
CA THR A 165 1.06 -8.11 -10.63
C THR A 165 2.33 -7.25 -10.64
N ALA A 166 2.81 -6.83 -9.46
CA ALA A 166 4.01 -6.02 -9.31
C ALA A 166 5.26 -6.74 -9.87
N ILE A 167 5.44 -8.02 -9.54
CA ILE A 167 6.58 -8.82 -10.01
C ILE A 167 6.53 -9.02 -11.54
N ARG A 168 5.32 -9.08 -12.11
CA ARG A 168 5.12 -9.25 -13.56
C ARG A 168 5.21 -7.95 -14.36
N ASP A 169 5.15 -6.80 -13.70
CA ASP A 169 5.21 -5.49 -14.37
C ASP A 169 6.61 -5.23 -14.96
N GLU A 170 6.65 -4.50 -16.07
CA GLU A 170 7.90 -4.14 -16.74
C GLU A 170 8.49 -2.81 -16.24
N ASN A 171 7.80 -2.13 -15.32
CA ASN A 171 8.20 -0.86 -14.73
C ASN A 171 8.46 -1.04 -13.23
N PRO A 172 9.20 -0.12 -12.59
CA PRO A 172 9.45 -0.19 -11.16
C PRO A 172 8.18 0.05 -10.35
N VAL A 173 7.93 -0.84 -9.39
CA VAL A 173 6.80 -0.79 -8.48
C VAL A 173 7.30 -0.66 -7.05
N VAL A 174 6.75 0.29 -6.29
CA VAL A 174 6.96 0.37 -4.85
C VAL A 174 5.75 -0.21 -4.14
N PHE A 175 5.98 -1.25 -3.35
CA PHE A 175 4.95 -2.04 -2.69
C PHE A 175 5.04 -1.82 -1.18
N PHE A 176 4.06 -1.14 -0.63
CA PHE A 176 4.01 -0.79 0.78
C PHE A 176 3.16 -1.78 1.57
N GLU A 177 3.68 -2.24 2.70
CA GLU A 177 3.05 -3.19 3.61
C GLU A 177 2.90 -2.56 4.99
N ASP A 178 1.68 -2.40 5.48
CA ASP A 178 1.51 -1.92 6.85
C ASP A 178 1.93 -2.98 7.87
N LYS A 179 2.80 -2.59 8.78
CA LYS A 179 3.36 -3.47 9.82
C LYS A 179 2.32 -4.10 10.74
N MET A 180 1.20 -3.41 10.95
CA MET A 180 0.13 -3.90 11.82
C MET A 180 -0.71 -4.99 11.15
N MET A 181 -0.68 -5.05 9.82
CA MET A 181 -1.50 -5.99 9.06
C MET A 181 -0.88 -7.39 8.92
N TYR A 182 0.41 -7.60 9.20
CA TYR A 182 1.07 -8.89 8.98
C TYR A 182 0.37 -10.09 9.63
N LYS A 183 -0.31 -9.88 10.75
CA LYS A 183 -1.09 -10.92 11.45
C LYS A 183 -2.59 -10.93 11.07
N GLN A 184 -3.05 -9.97 10.29
CA GLN A 184 -4.42 -9.92 9.83
C GLN A 184 -4.71 -11.13 8.95
N LYS A 185 -5.80 -11.81 9.23
CA LYS A 185 -6.26 -12.96 8.46
C LYS A 185 -7.37 -12.57 7.50
N GLY A 186 -7.47 -13.31 6.41
CA GLY A 186 -8.56 -13.16 5.45
C GLY A 186 -8.57 -14.28 4.40
N PRO A 187 -9.67 -14.40 3.66
CA PRO A 187 -9.81 -15.41 2.62
C PRO A 187 -8.90 -15.12 1.43
N VAL A 188 -8.21 -16.16 0.96
CA VAL A 188 -7.36 -16.11 -0.23
C VAL A 188 -7.69 -17.31 -1.11
N PRO A 189 -7.99 -17.13 -2.41
CA PRO A 189 -8.21 -18.21 -3.34
C PRO A 189 -7.01 -19.18 -3.41
N GLU A 190 -7.29 -20.47 -3.60
CA GLU A 190 -6.25 -21.45 -3.89
C GLU A 190 -5.78 -21.37 -5.34
N GLU A 191 -6.69 -20.96 -6.24
CA GLU A 191 -6.38 -20.74 -7.64
C GLU A 191 -5.46 -19.54 -7.86
N GLU A 192 -4.76 -19.55 -8.99
CA GLU A 192 -3.92 -18.44 -9.40
C GLU A 192 -4.77 -17.22 -9.79
N TYR A 193 -4.42 -16.06 -9.25
CA TYR A 193 -5.03 -14.79 -9.63
C TYR A 193 -4.03 -13.63 -9.53
N THR A 194 -4.36 -12.55 -10.21
CA THR A 194 -3.68 -11.27 -10.13
C THR A 194 -4.72 -10.15 -10.00
N ILE A 195 -4.33 -9.01 -9.47
CA ILE A 195 -5.19 -7.82 -9.37
C ILE A 195 -4.54 -6.71 -10.19
N PRO A 196 -5.25 -6.11 -11.16
CA PRO A 196 -4.70 -5.03 -11.96
C PRO A 196 -4.50 -3.77 -11.10
N PHE A 197 -3.46 -3.00 -11.42
CA PHE A 197 -3.26 -1.68 -10.82
C PHE A 197 -4.29 -0.68 -11.36
N GLY A 198 -4.65 0.31 -10.53
CA GLY A 198 -5.66 1.30 -10.89
C GLY A 198 -7.08 0.74 -10.91
N ALA A 199 -7.33 -0.30 -10.13
CA ALA A 199 -8.66 -0.88 -9.92
C ALA A 199 -8.99 -0.86 -8.42
N ALA A 200 -9.77 0.12 -7.99
CA ALA A 200 -10.24 0.25 -6.61
C ALA A 200 -11.22 -0.88 -6.24
N ASP A 201 -11.35 -1.13 -4.96
CA ASP A 201 -12.29 -2.11 -4.41
C ASP A 201 -13.30 -1.46 -3.48
N VAL A 202 -14.58 -1.64 -3.78
CA VAL A 202 -15.66 -1.21 -2.90
C VAL A 202 -15.83 -2.26 -1.81
N LYS A 203 -15.15 -2.05 -0.68
CA LYS A 203 -15.16 -2.98 0.47
C LYS A 203 -16.52 -3.03 1.18
N ARG A 204 -17.25 -1.92 1.18
CA ARG A 204 -18.61 -1.80 1.69
C ARG A 204 -19.38 -0.85 0.78
N LYS A 205 -20.56 -1.26 0.33
CA LYS A 205 -21.49 -0.38 -0.40
C LYS A 205 -22.24 0.50 0.60
N GLY A 206 -22.58 1.72 0.18
CA GLY A 206 -23.36 2.68 0.98
C GLY A 206 -23.87 3.85 0.14
N GLU A 207 -24.81 4.63 0.67
CA GLU A 207 -25.53 5.66 -0.08
C GLU A 207 -25.39 7.09 0.51
N ASP A 208 -24.89 7.25 1.76
CA ASP A 208 -24.92 8.55 2.45
C ASP A 208 -23.57 9.28 2.45
N ILE A 209 -22.45 8.55 2.46
CA ILE A 209 -21.10 9.10 2.46
C ILE A 209 -20.09 8.11 1.86
N THR A 210 -19.16 8.61 1.06
CA THR A 210 -18.00 7.85 0.57
C THR A 210 -16.81 8.06 1.51
N ILE A 211 -16.22 6.97 1.99
CA ILE A 211 -14.97 6.97 2.76
C ILE A 211 -13.91 6.24 1.93
N VAL A 212 -12.97 7.00 1.36
CA VAL A 212 -11.80 6.42 0.69
C VAL A 212 -10.71 6.23 1.73
N ALA A 213 -10.19 5.02 1.85
CA ALA A 213 -9.17 4.70 2.85
C ALA A 213 -8.04 3.85 2.25
N THR A 214 -6.81 4.09 2.66
CA THR A 214 -5.60 3.41 2.14
C THR A 214 -5.07 2.39 3.15
N SER A 215 -4.57 1.25 2.67
CA SER A 215 -3.87 0.24 3.48
C SER A 215 -4.63 -0.13 4.77
N SER A 216 -4.00 -0.07 5.95
CA SER A 216 -4.62 -0.37 7.25
C SER A 216 -5.82 0.52 7.58
N MET A 217 -5.87 1.74 7.04
CA MET A 217 -7.00 2.66 7.27
C MET A 217 -8.31 2.16 6.65
N VAL A 218 -8.28 1.19 5.76
CA VAL A 218 -9.49 0.50 5.26
C VAL A 218 -10.22 -0.19 6.40
N GLN A 219 -9.49 -0.89 7.29
CA GLN A 219 -10.11 -1.54 8.46
C GLN A 219 -10.67 -0.51 9.44
N VAL A 220 -9.95 0.58 9.65
CA VAL A 220 -10.42 1.73 10.47
C VAL A 220 -11.70 2.33 9.88
N ALA A 221 -11.76 2.50 8.56
CA ALA A 221 -12.94 3.03 7.88
C ALA A 221 -14.14 2.07 7.96
N LEU A 222 -13.91 0.76 7.85
CA LEU A 222 -14.97 -0.26 8.01
C LEU A 222 -15.53 -0.25 9.44
N GLY A 223 -14.66 -0.21 10.46
CA GLY A 223 -15.11 -0.08 11.85
C GLY A 223 -15.89 1.21 12.10
N ALA A 224 -15.45 2.33 11.52
CA ALA A 224 -16.22 3.59 11.59
C ALA A 224 -17.57 3.50 10.85
N ALA A 225 -17.64 2.79 9.72
CA ALA A 225 -18.89 2.56 8.99
C ALA A 225 -19.88 1.74 9.80
N ASP A 226 -19.43 0.75 10.58
CA ASP A 226 -20.28 -0.02 11.50
C ASP A 226 -20.83 0.85 12.65
N LEU A 227 -20.09 1.87 13.09
CA LEU A 227 -20.57 2.86 14.06
C LEU A 227 -21.60 3.82 13.42
N LEU A 228 -21.37 4.23 12.17
CA LEU A 228 -22.28 5.09 11.40
C LEU A 228 -23.61 4.42 11.13
N GLU A 229 -23.63 3.14 10.79
CA GLU A 229 -24.85 2.36 10.59
C GLU A 229 -25.77 2.37 11.82
N LYS A 230 -25.22 2.32 13.03
CA LYS A 230 -25.98 2.38 14.29
C LYS A 230 -26.74 3.68 14.49
N ILE A 231 -26.35 4.75 13.79
CA ILE A 231 -27.03 6.05 13.82
C ILE A 231 -27.78 6.35 12.52
N GLY A 232 -27.97 5.34 11.65
CA GLY A 232 -28.70 5.44 10.40
C GLY A 232 -27.96 6.23 9.31
N VAL A 233 -26.63 6.08 9.23
CA VAL A 233 -25.79 6.60 8.14
C VAL A 233 -25.16 5.41 7.42
N ASP A 234 -25.44 5.29 6.11
CA ASP A 234 -24.97 4.22 5.26
C ASP A 234 -23.69 4.64 4.51
N ALA A 235 -22.54 4.19 5.01
CA ALA A 235 -21.23 4.57 4.48
C ALA A 235 -20.71 3.58 3.44
N GLU A 236 -20.32 4.09 2.27
CA GLU A 236 -19.53 3.36 1.28
C GLU A 236 -18.03 3.46 1.62
N VAL A 237 -17.33 2.32 1.68
CA VAL A 237 -15.91 2.28 1.96
C VAL A 237 -15.17 1.77 0.73
N ILE A 238 -14.22 2.56 0.22
CA ILE A 238 -13.43 2.26 -0.97
C ILE A 238 -11.96 2.17 -0.62
N ASP A 239 -11.33 1.07 -1.03
CA ASP A 239 -9.89 0.88 -1.04
C ASP A 239 -9.35 1.17 -2.45
N PRO A 240 -8.55 2.21 -2.66
CA PRO A 240 -7.96 2.49 -3.97
C PRO A 240 -6.91 1.45 -4.36
N ARG A 241 -6.36 0.65 -3.43
CA ARG A 241 -5.30 -0.36 -3.61
C ARG A 241 -3.97 0.18 -4.12
N THR A 242 -4.03 1.23 -4.96
CA THR A 242 -2.88 1.92 -5.52
C THR A 242 -3.08 3.42 -5.40
N THR A 243 -2.03 4.13 -5.02
CA THR A 243 -2.03 5.60 -5.08
C THR A 243 -1.57 6.10 -6.46
N TRP A 244 -0.82 5.26 -7.19
CA TRP A 244 -0.52 5.47 -8.60
C TRP A 244 -0.30 4.12 -9.33
N PRO A 245 -1.03 3.82 -10.42
CA PRO A 245 -2.16 4.61 -10.95
C PRO A 245 -3.37 4.60 -10.00
N LEU A 246 -4.11 5.70 -9.95
CA LEU A 246 -5.31 5.85 -9.13
C LEU A 246 -6.58 5.55 -9.96
N ASP A 247 -7.55 4.85 -9.39
CA ASP A 247 -8.88 4.65 -10.01
C ASP A 247 -9.79 5.86 -9.74
N GLU A 248 -9.46 6.97 -10.39
CA GLU A 248 -10.20 8.23 -10.25
C GLU A 248 -11.69 8.05 -10.56
N LYS A 249 -12.03 7.22 -11.57
CA LYS A 249 -13.40 7.01 -12.00
C LYS A 249 -14.27 6.45 -10.87
N THR A 250 -13.82 5.37 -10.22
CA THR A 250 -14.57 4.75 -9.13
C THR A 250 -14.76 5.71 -7.96
N LEU A 251 -13.75 6.50 -7.61
CA LEU A 251 -13.82 7.48 -6.53
C LEU A 251 -14.83 8.61 -6.83
N ILE A 252 -14.77 9.14 -8.06
CA ILE A 252 -15.68 10.22 -8.50
C ILE A 252 -17.12 9.73 -8.59
N GLU A 253 -17.37 8.54 -9.15
CA GLU A 253 -18.71 7.98 -9.28
C GLU A 253 -19.34 7.71 -7.90
N SER A 254 -18.58 7.19 -6.96
CA SER A 254 -19.04 7.01 -5.58
C SER A 254 -19.38 8.35 -4.91
N ALA A 255 -18.50 9.34 -5.01
CA ALA A 255 -18.75 10.66 -4.44
C ALA A 255 -19.96 11.36 -5.06
N LYS A 256 -20.23 11.17 -6.36
CA LYS A 256 -21.43 11.66 -7.02
C LYS A 256 -22.70 10.99 -6.47
N LYS A 257 -22.65 9.71 -6.17
CA LYS A 257 -23.75 8.94 -5.61
C LYS A 257 -24.09 9.40 -4.19
N THR A 258 -23.08 9.50 -3.33
CA THR A 258 -23.28 9.77 -1.90
C THR A 258 -23.33 11.26 -1.54
N SER A 259 -22.93 12.14 -2.44
CA SER A 259 -22.85 13.61 -2.29
C SER A 259 -21.93 14.09 -1.14
N ARG A 260 -21.28 13.20 -0.42
CA ARG A 260 -20.35 13.49 0.68
C ARG A 260 -19.16 12.57 0.61
N ALA A 261 -17.96 13.10 0.83
CA ALA A 261 -16.76 12.29 0.77
C ALA A 261 -15.75 12.65 1.85
N MET A 262 -15.03 11.63 2.35
CA MET A 262 -13.83 11.83 3.13
C MET A 262 -12.74 10.86 2.69
N VAL A 263 -11.48 11.28 2.90
CA VAL A 263 -10.28 10.49 2.57
C VAL A 263 -9.48 10.28 3.85
N VAL A 264 -9.12 9.04 4.13
CA VAL A 264 -8.40 8.62 5.33
C VAL A 264 -7.12 7.91 4.96
N ASP A 265 -6.00 8.37 5.48
CA ASP A 265 -4.68 7.77 5.27
C ASP A 265 -3.85 7.84 6.56
N GLU A 266 -2.96 6.89 6.79
CA GLU A 266 -2.07 6.91 7.95
C GLU A 266 -0.89 7.88 7.78
N GLY A 267 -0.58 8.27 6.54
CA GLY A 267 0.43 9.29 6.26
C GLY A 267 0.03 10.67 6.79
N TYR A 268 0.98 11.59 6.80
CA TYR A 268 0.72 12.95 7.25
C TYR A 268 -0.37 13.62 6.41
N GLY A 269 -1.33 14.29 7.08
CA GLY A 269 -2.44 14.95 6.39
C GLY A 269 -2.01 16.16 5.54
N ARG A 270 -0.82 16.73 5.79
CA ARG A 270 -0.23 17.80 4.96
C ARG A 270 0.66 17.18 3.90
N TYR A 271 0.43 17.55 2.62
CA TYR A 271 1.17 17.05 1.46
C TYR A 271 1.14 15.51 1.32
N GLY A 272 0.18 14.85 1.99
CA GLY A 272 -0.08 13.43 1.86
C GLY A 272 -1.02 13.12 0.69
N VAL A 273 -1.20 11.83 0.38
CA VAL A 273 -2.06 11.34 -0.72
C VAL A 273 -3.52 11.75 -0.55
N THR A 274 -3.97 12.01 0.69
CA THR A 274 -5.32 12.50 0.96
C THR A 274 -5.61 13.82 0.26
N GLY A 275 -4.57 14.63 0.00
CA GLY A 275 -4.70 15.90 -0.72
C GLY A 275 -5.07 15.69 -2.18
N GLU A 276 -4.34 14.82 -2.87
CA GLU A 276 -4.57 14.47 -4.27
C GLU A 276 -5.93 13.80 -4.47
N ILE A 277 -6.22 12.76 -3.69
CA ILE A 277 -7.49 12.04 -3.79
C ILE A 277 -8.68 12.98 -3.54
N ALA A 278 -8.58 13.89 -2.56
CA ALA A 278 -9.62 14.87 -2.30
C ALA A 278 -9.77 15.88 -3.44
N SER A 279 -8.67 16.27 -4.12
CA SER A 279 -8.70 17.15 -5.28
C SER A 279 -9.41 16.48 -6.46
N VAL A 280 -9.04 15.24 -6.77
CA VAL A 280 -9.68 14.42 -7.82
C VAL A 280 -11.19 14.31 -7.60
N ILE A 281 -11.60 13.99 -6.37
CA ILE A 281 -13.02 13.91 -6.03
C ILE A 281 -13.70 15.28 -6.17
N ALA A 282 -13.07 16.34 -5.63
CA ALA A 282 -13.64 17.69 -5.67
C ALA A 282 -13.79 18.22 -7.11
N GLU A 283 -12.81 17.95 -7.98
CA GLU A 283 -12.88 18.35 -9.39
C GLU A 283 -13.93 17.54 -10.16
N GLY A 284 -13.92 16.20 -9.97
CA GLY A 284 -14.81 15.31 -10.73
C GLY A 284 -16.27 15.28 -10.28
N ALA A 285 -16.56 15.60 -9.01
CA ALA A 285 -17.88 15.55 -8.41
C ALA A 285 -18.40 16.92 -7.91
N PHE A 286 -17.74 18.03 -8.22
CA PHE A 286 -18.00 19.37 -7.66
C PHE A 286 -19.48 19.74 -7.53
N TYR A 287 -20.23 19.57 -8.60
CA TYR A 287 -21.66 19.94 -8.63
C TYR A 287 -22.59 18.93 -7.93
N ASN A 288 -22.06 17.81 -7.46
CA ASN A 288 -22.81 16.79 -6.74
C ASN A 288 -22.55 16.84 -5.22
N LEU A 289 -21.47 17.51 -4.80
CA LEU A 289 -21.07 17.53 -3.39
C LEU A 289 -21.93 18.50 -2.58
N GLU A 290 -22.46 18.03 -1.45
CA GLU A 290 -23.20 18.82 -0.46
C GLU A 290 -22.32 19.33 0.69
N ALA A 291 -21.09 18.85 0.79
CA ALA A 291 -20.10 19.25 1.78
C ALA A 291 -18.68 19.24 1.18
N PRO A 292 -17.71 20.02 1.75
CA PRO A 292 -16.32 19.91 1.36
C PRO A 292 -15.79 18.51 1.60
N VAL A 293 -14.92 18.01 0.69
CA VAL A 293 -14.25 16.72 0.89
C VAL A 293 -13.35 16.78 2.13
N LYS A 294 -13.65 15.95 3.12
CA LYS A 294 -12.88 15.90 4.37
C LYS A 294 -11.63 15.06 4.19
N ARG A 295 -10.48 15.55 4.65
CA ARG A 295 -9.23 14.79 4.69
C ARG A 295 -8.86 14.47 6.13
N MET A 296 -8.40 13.25 6.38
CA MET A 296 -7.87 12.82 7.66
C MET A 296 -6.58 12.04 7.44
N GLY A 297 -5.53 12.45 8.12
CA GLY A 297 -4.22 11.80 8.12
C GLY A 297 -3.56 11.99 9.47
N ALA A 298 -2.37 11.43 9.65
CA ALA A 298 -1.60 11.63 10.86
C ALA A 298 -1.33 13.12 11.12
N MET A 299 -1.20 13.48 12.39
CA MET A 299 -0.79 14.81 12.80
C MET A 299 0.59 15.14 12.23
N HIS A 300 0.83 16.41 11.89
CA HIS A 300 2.11 16.85 11.33
C HIS A 300 3.19 17.01 12.42
N VAL A 301 3.51 15.91 13.08
CA VAL A 301 4.54 15.77 14.12
C VAL A 301 5.28 14.45 13.91
N PRO A 302 6.56 14.34 14.33
CA PRO A 302 7.23 13.04 14.37
C PRO A 302 6.45 12.05 15.24
N ILE A 303 6.37 10.80 14.80
CA ILE A 303 5.60 9.78 15.53
C ILE A 303 6.24 9.51 16.90
N PRO A 304 5.51 9.68 18.00
CA PRO A 304 6.06 9.47 19.34
C PRO A 304 6.28 7.98 19.67
N PHE A 305 7.20 7.70 20.57
CA PHE A 305 7.40 6.35 21.14
C PHE A 305 6.33 5.97 22.17
N SER A 306 5.92 6.93 22.99
CA SER A 306 4.94 6.69 24.05
C SER A 306 3.58 6.28 23.51
N PRO A 307 3.00 5.11 23.89
CA PRO A 307 1.75 4.64 23.35
C PRO A 307 0.60 5.67 23.39
N PRO A 308 0.31 6.36 24.51
CA PRO A 308 -0.77 7.35 24.56
C PRO A 308 -0.55 8.51 23.60
N LEU A 309 0.70 8.90 23.34
CA LEU A 309 1.03 9.99 22.42
C LEU A 309 0.97 9.51 20.96
N GLU A 310 1.43 8.28 20.68
CA GLU A 310 1.34 7.70 19.34
C GLU A 310 -0.13 7.52 18.92
N ASP A 311 -0.99 7.00 19.82
CA ASP A 311 -2.41 6.75 19.52
C ASP A 311 -3.20 8.03 19.18
N VAL A 312 -2.79 9.20 19.70
CA VAL A 312 -3.44 10.46 19.34
C VAL A 312 -2.96 11.01 17.99
N THR A 313 -1.83 10.55 17.46
CA THR A 313 -1.26 11.11 16.21
C THR A 313 -1.90 10.55 14.95
N VAL A 314 -2.43 9.34 14.96
CA VAL A 314 -2.99 8.65 13.80
C VAL A 314 -4.52 8.67 13.79
N PRO A 315 -5.17 8.49 12.61
CA PRO A 315 -6.61 8.28 12.54
C PRO A 315 -7.03 7.02 13.30
N THR A 316 -8.20 7.08 13.95
CA THR A 316 -8.83 5.93 14.63
C THR A 316 -10.28 5.80 14.18
N GLU A 317 -10.90 4.64 14.38
CA GLU A 317 -12.31 4.40 14.07
C GLU A 317 -13.22 5.51 14.65
N GLN A 318 -13.00 5.88 15.92
CA GLN A 318 -13.77 6.92 16.58
C GLN A 318 -13.59 8.30 15.93
N LYS A 319 -12.34 8.67 15.56
CA LYS A 319 -12.07 9.95 14.88
C LYS A 319 -12.70 9.99 13.49
N VAL A 320 -12.65 8.88 12.74
CA VAL A 320 -13.27 8.75 11.42
C VAL A 320 -14.79 8.83 11.55
N PHE A 321 -15.37 8.09 12.49
CA PHE A 321 -16.80 8.14 12.81
C PHE A 321 -17.29 9.57 13.12
N GLU A 322 -16.62 10.29 14.03
CA GLU A 322 -17.03 11.65 14.43
C GLU A 322 -16.95 12.64 13.25
N ALA A 323 -15.89 12.51 12.42
CA ALA A 323 -15.76 13.36 11.24
C ALA A 323 -16.83 13.06 10.18
N ALA A 324 -17.12 11.78 9.91
CA ALA A 324 -18.15 11.37 8.97
C ALA A 324 -19.56 11.74 9.47
N ARG A 325 -19.85 11.52 10.75
CA ARG A 325 -21.10 11.94 11.39
C ARG A 325 -21.37 13.44 11.20
N THR A 326 -20.33 14.25 11.42
CA THR A 326 -20.43 15.71 11.25
C THR A 326 -20.74 16.09 9.79
N LEU A 327 -20.07 15.41 8.81
CA LEU A 327 -20.33 15.63 7.39
C LEU A 327 -21.77 15.28 6.99
N CYS A 328 -22.38 14.28 7.64
CA CYS A 328 -23.77 13.87 7.41
C CYS A 328 -24.81 14.69 8.18
N GLY A 329 -24.41 15.76 8.87
CA GLY A 329 -25.33 16.62 9.62
C GLY A 329 -25.98 15.95 10.83
N LYS A 330 -25.37 14.91 11.36
CA LYS A 330 -25.82 14.16 12.54
C LYS A 330 -25.04 14.61 13.82
N GLY A 331 -24.71 15.90 13.87
CA GLY A 331 -23.93 16.52 14.96
C GLY A 331 -24.69 16.65 16.28
#